data_2a2fd77db6281c3584460e87113820ff
#
_entry.id   2a2fd77db6281c3584460e87113820ff
#
_cell.length_a   1.000
_cell.length_b   1.000
_cell.length_c   1.000
_cell.angle_alpha   90.00
_cell.angle_beta   90.00
_cell.angle_gamma   90.00
#
_symmetry.space_group_name_H-M   'P 1'
#
loop_
_entity.id
_entity.type
_entity.pdbx_description
1 polymer ?
#
loop_
_entity_poly.entity_id
_entity_poly.type
_entity_poly.pdbx_seq_one_letter_code
_entity_poly.pdbx_strand_id
1 'polypeptide(L)'
;HENVQDFLRENGYDVQDQLNHAHFLFNILLGDKPLGLPILRNKALEEYWLLFRVGIIAAIEHFTGTIGQWTLESKSWDSADPAMADLFRWHLAEEVEHRCVAYDLFEHLVKNKFGFYLSRQAIMMVIFPLFIYLLADFARGLATQDLENEKMQKLIRQSFFNFILEFEKTATQTDHLPTIKYLWKATLRWVSPKFNPVDEGNTEQALAYMAQSPAVKFFEQQDHRSKVS
;
A
#
# COMPACT_ATOMS: atom_id res chain seq x y z
N HIS A 1 -7.68 4.28 -9.96
CA HIS A 1 -6.50 5.13 -9.66
C HIS A 1 -6.60 6.50 -10.32
N GLU A 2 -7.00 6.60 -11.61
CA GLU A 2 -7.18 7.90 -12.31
C GLU A 2 -8.11 8.83 -11.54
N ASN A 3 -9.23 8.33 -11.05
CA ASN A 3 -10.22 9.13 -10.30
C ASN A 3 -9.65 9.73 -9.00
N VAL A 4 -8.72 9.03 -8.32
CA VAL A 4 -8.07 9.56 -7.10
C VAL A 4 -7.11 10.70 -7.45
N GLN A 5 -6.35 10.56 -8.54
CA GLN A 5 -5.44 11.60 -9.02
C GLN A 5 -6.21 12.85 -9.44
N ASP A 6 -7.30 12.67 -10.18
CA ASP A 6 -8.14 13.78 -10.64
C ASP A 6 -8.76 14.50 -9.46
N PHE A 7 -9.27 13.76 -8.46
CA PHE A 7 -9.80 14.34 -7.24
C PHE A 7 -8.74 15.15 -6.48
N LEU A 8 -7.54 14.62 -6.29
CA LEU A 8 -6.46 15.36 -5.63
C LEU A 8 -6.09 16.62 -6.40
N ARG A 9 -6.01 16.53 -7.73
CA ARG A 9 -5.69 17.67 -8.60
C ARG A 9 -6.78 18.76 -8.57
N GLU A 10 -8.06 18.38 -8.56
CA GLU A 10 -9.18 19.29 -8.41
C GLU A 10 -9.19 20.03 -7.06
N ASN A 11 -8.61 19.40 -6.03
CA ASN A 11 -8.42 20.00 -4.71
C ASN A 11 -7.05 20.68 -4.53
N GLY A 12 -6.30 20.89 -5.61
CA GLY A 12 -5.04 21.64 -5.60
C GLY A 12 -3.80 20.84 -5.25
N TYR A 13 -3.88 19.50 -5.19
CA TYR A 13 -2.75 18.62 -4.91
C TYR A 13 -2.30 17.86 -6.15
N ASP A 14 -1.01 17.97 -6.48
CA ASP A 14 -0.38 17.19 -7.55
C ASP A 14 0.58 16.14 -6.96
N VAL A 15 0.38 14.89 -7.30
CA VAL A 15 1.20 13.75 -6.86
C VAL A 15 1.96 13.09 -8.01
N GLN A 16 2.03 13.74 -9.16
CA GLN A 16 2.61 13.16 -10.37
C GLN A 16 4.09 12.79 -10.20
N ASP A 17 4.87 13.62 -9.51
CA ASP A 17 6.28 13.33 -9.27
C ASP A 17 6.46 12.09 -8.39
N GLN A 18 5.66 11.94 -7.33
CA GLN A 18 5.69 10.78 -6.43
C GLN A 18 5.27 9.51 -7.18
N LEU A 19 4.27 9.61 -8.05
CA LEU A 19 3.85 8.49 -8.91
C LEU A 19 4.94 8.11 -9.92
N ASN A 20 5.62 9.07 -10.50
CA ASN A 20 6.76 8.83 -11.40
C ASN A 20 7.89 8.10 -10.67
N HIS A 21 8.21 8.51 -9.42
CA HIS A 21 9.19 7.82 -8.58
C HIS A 21 8.74 6.39 -8.25
N ALA A 22 7.49 6.19 -7.83
CA ALA A 22 6.95 4.87 -7.56
C ALA A 22 6.97 3.98 -8.81
N HIS A 23 6.53 4.49 -9.97
CA HIS A 23 6.60 3.77 -11.24
C HIS A 23 8.03 3.39 -11.62
N PHE A 24 9.00 4.28 -11.45
CA PHE A 24 10.40 3.98 -11.71
C PHE A 24 10.88 2.82 -10.85
N LEU A 25 10.63 2.86 -9.54
CA LEU A 25 11.04 1.81 -8.59
C LEU A 25 10.33 0.48 -8.89
N PHE A 26 9.03 0.51 -9.18
CA PHE A 26 8.28 -0.69 -9.54
C PHE A 26 8.72 -1.27 -10.89
N ASN A 27 9.07 -0.44 -11.88
CA ASN A 27 9.63 -0.94 -13.14
C ASN A 27 10.97 -1.66 -12.95
N ILE A 28 11.80 -1.22 -12.00
CA ILE A 28 13.04 -1.92 -11.65
C ILE A 28 12.76 -3.25 -10.97
N LEU A 29 11.80 -3.29 -10.04
CA LEU A 29 11.51 -4.46 -9.21
C LEU A 29 10.55 -5.46 -9.86
N LEU A 30 9.58 -5.00 -10.64
CA LEU A 30 8.51 -5.81 -11.21
C LEU A 30 8.57 -5.90 -12.73
N GLY A 31 9.46 -5.14 -13.39
CA GLY A 31 9.62 -5.16 -14.84
C GLY A 31 10.12 -6.51 -15.38
N ASP A 32 10.02 -6.70 -16.67
CA ASP A 32 10.47 -7.94 -17.34
C ASP A 32 11.99 -8.14 -17.30
N LYS A 33 12.72 -7.07 -17.00
CA LYS A 33 14.19 -7.10 -16.89
C LYS A 33 14.63 -7.00 -15.45
N PRO A 34 15.35 -8.01 -14.91
CA PRO A 34 15.85 -7.97 -13.54
C PRO A 34 16.64 -6.69 -13.26
N LEU A 35 16.16 -5.84 -12.35
CA LEU A 35 16.81 -4.58 -11.99
C LEU A 35 17.19 -3.70 -13.20
N GLY A 36 16.39 -3.74 -14.29
CA GLY A 36 16.69 -3.02 -15.53
C GLY A 36 17.78 -3.65 -16.42
N LEU A 37 18.40 -4.75 -15.99
CA LEU A 37 19.41 -5.47 -16.75
C LEU A 37 18.78 -6.40 -17.80
N PRO A 38 19.40 -6.61 -18.97
CA PRO A 38 18.90 -7.57 -19.92
C PRO A 38 18.88 -8.96 -19.30
N ILE A 39 17.75 -9.66 -19.42
CA ILE A 39 17.65 -11.05 -18.97
C ILE A 39 18.69 -11.87 -19.75
N LEU A 40 19.60 -12.50 -19.02
CA LEU A 40 20.37 -13.58 -19.58
C LEU A 40 19.35 -14.64 -20.04
N ARG A 41 19.44 -15.09 -21.29
CA ARG A 41 18.53 -16.09 -21.91
C ARG A 41 18.66 -17.45 -21.22
N ASN A 42 18.29 -17.51 -19.96
CA ASN A 42 18.37 -18.69 -19.12
C ASN A 42 17.01 -18.88 -18.43
N LYS A 43 16.31 -19.93 -18.82
CA LYS A 43 14.97 -20.26 -18.33
C LYS A 43 14.91 -20.31 -16.78
N ALA A 44 15.95 -20.82 -16.14
CA ALA A 44 15.98 -20.86 -14.67
C ALA A 44 16.04 -19.47 -14.04
N LEU A 45 16.78 -18.53 -14.64
CA LEU A 45 16.82 -17.14 -14.15
C LEU A 45 15.49 -16.41 -14.38
N GLU A 46 14.81 -16.70 -15.47
CA GLU A 46 13.45 -16.17 -15.74
C GLU A 46 12.45 -16.67 -14.69
N GLU A 47 12.51 -17.96 -14.34
CA GLU A 47 11.67 -18.55 -13.29
C GLU A 47 11.96 -17.92 -11.91
N TYR A 48 13.23 -17.77 -11.52
CA TYR A 48 13.61 -17.10 -10.27
C TYR A 48 13.19 -15.62 -10.25
N TRP A 49 13.29 -14.94 -11.37
CA TRP A 49 12.84 -13.55 -11.47
C TRP A 49 11.32 -13.43 -11.32
N LEU A 50 10.56 -14.35 -11.93
CA LEU A 50 9.11 -14.41 -11.74
C LEU A 50 8.74 -14.65 -10.28
N LEU A 51 9.40 -15.61 -9.62
CA LEU A 51 9.19 -15.90 -8.20
C LEU A 51 9.48 -14.67 -7.32
N PHE A 52 10.56 -13.96 -7.62
CA PHE A 52 10.91 -12.74 -6.90
C PHE A 52 9.83 -11.65 -7.06
N ARG A 53 9.34 -11.43 -8.28
CA ARG A 53 8.26 -10.47 -8.57
C ARG A 53 6.97 -10.81 -7.82
N VAL A 54 6.54 -12.05 -7.86
CA VAL A 54 5.33 -12.50 -7.14
C VAL A 54 5.50 -12.32 -5.63
N GLY A 55 6.68 -12.66 -5.10
CA GLY A 55 6.98 -12.46 -3.69
C GLY A 55 6.99 -10.97 -3.27
N ILE A 56 7.45 -10.07 -4.14
CA ILE A 56 7.36 -8.61 -3.91
C ILE A 56 5.89 -8.16 -3.84
N ILE A 57 5.06 -8.61 -4.79
CA ILE A 57 3.63 -8.29 -4.79
C ILE A 57 2.99 -8.79 -3.49
N ALA A 58 3.26 -10.03 -3.09
CA ALA A 58 2.74 -10.59 -1.84
C ALA A 58 3.16 -9.77 -0.60
N ALA A 59 4.40 -9.24 -0.57
CA ALA A 59 4.85 -8.40 0.54
C ALA A 59 4.21 -7.00 0.53
N ILE A 60 3.92 -6.45 -0.65
CA ILE A 60 3.17 -5.19 -0.78
C ILE A 60 1.72 -5.39 -0.34
N GLU A 61 1.03 -6.44 -0.83
CA GLU A 61 -0.34 -6.79 -0.42
C GLU A 61 -0.45 -7.02 1.10
N HIS A 62 0.58 -7.57 1.73
CA HIS A 62 0.62 -7.69 3.18
C HIS A 62 0.57 -6.33 3.89
N PHE A 63 1.32 -5.31 3.41
CA PHE A 63 1.29 -3.99 4.01
C PHE A 63 0.01 -3.22 3.67
N THR A 64 -0.46 -3.28 2.43
CA THR A 64 -1.69 -2.60 2.02
C THR A 64 -2.90 -3.20 2.73
N GLY A 65 -2.99 -4.52 2.85
CA GLY A 65 -4.02 -5.21 3.64
C GLY A 65 -3.95 -4.89 5.13
N THR A 66 -2.72 -4.79 5.71
CA THR A 66 -2.52 -4.38 7.11
C THR A 66 -2.98 -2.94 7.35
N ILE A 67 -2.66 -2.01 6.43
CA ILE A 67 -3.14 -0.62 6.49
C ILE A 67 -4.65 -0.57 6.28
N GLY A 68 -5.17 -1.39 5.38
CA GLY A 68 -6.61 -1.52 5.12
C GLY A 68 -7.38 -1.91 6.38
N GLN A 69 -6.93 -2.94 7.07
CA GLN A 69 -7.54 -3.35 8.34
C GLN A 69 -7.48 -2.23 9.39
N TRP A 70 -6.32 -1.56 9.54
CA TRP A 70 -6.19 -0.42 10.44
C TRP A 70 -7.17 0.71 10.09
N THR A 71 -7.33 1.02 8.80
CA THR A 71 -8.23 2.08 8.32
C THR A 71 -9.70 1.75 8.58
N LEU A 72 -10.10 0.49 8.45
CA LEU A 72 -11.46 0.03 8.76
C LEU A 72 -11.77 0.11 10.27
N GLU A 73 -10.76 -0.01 11.12
CA GLU A 73 -10.90 0.07 12.58
C GLU A 73 -10.75 1.51 13.13
N SER A 74 -10.06 2.39 12.39
CA SER A 74 -9.78 3.75 12.84
C SER A 74 -11.03 4.63 12.80
N LYS A 75 -11.34 5.27 13.94
CA LYS A 75 -12.39 6.27 14.07
C LYS A 75 -11.92 7.68 13.75
N SER A 76 -10.61 7.91 13.69
CA SER A 76 -10.05 9.24 13.46
C SER A 76 -10.42 9.82 12.08
N TRP A 77 -10.69 8.95 11.12
CA TRP A 77 -11.12 9.33 9.78
C TRP A 77 -12.61 9.69 9.66
N ASP A 78 -13.39 9.50 10.72
CA ASP A 78 -14.82 9.89 10.74
C ASP A 78 -15.00 11.41 10.74
N SER A 79 -13.94 12.16 11.11
CA SER A 79 -13.90 13.61 11.07
C SER A 79 -13.27 14.20 9.79
N ALA A 80 -12.76 13.36 8.90
CA ALA A 80 -12.18 13.78 7.63
C ALA A 80 -13.26 14.12 6.58
N ASP A 81 -12.84 14.62 5.42
CA ASP A 81 -13.77 14.78 4.30
C ASP A 81 -14.44 13.44 3.97
N PRO A 82 -15.79 13.38 3.98
CA PRO A 82 -16.51 12.11 3.85
C PRO A 82 -16.24 11.37 2.54
N ALA A 83 -16.05 12.10 1.43
CA ALA A 83 -15.81 11.50 0.12
C ALA A 83 -14.41 10.89 0.05
N MET A 84 -13.41 11.59 0.58
CA MET A 84 -12.04 11.08 0.67
C MET A 84 -11.93 9.91 1.63
N ALA A 85 -12.53 10.01 2.81
CA ALA A 85 -12.53 8.93 3.78
C ALA A 85 -13.18 7.65 3.21
N ASP A 86 -14.30 7.78 2.50
CA ASP A 86 -14.97 6.66 1.85
C ASP A 86 -14.12 6.07 0.73
N LEU A 87 -13.56 6.90 -0.15
CA LEU A 87 -12.72 6.46 -1.27
C LEU A 87 -11.51 5.64 -0.77
N PHE A 88 -10.80 6.16 0.23
CA PHE A 88 -9.64 5.46 0.78
C PHE A 88 -10.03 4.20 1.56
N ARG A 89 -11.07 4.25 2.39
CA ARG A 89 -11.55 3.07 3.11
C ARG A 89 -12.04 1.98 2.16
N TRP A 90 -12.75 2.35 1.10
CA TRP A 90 -13.22 1.40 0.10
C TRP A 90 -12.04 0.71 -0.59
N HIS A 91 -11.09 1.48 -1.12
CA HIS A 91 -9.90 0.94 -1.79
C HIS A 91 -9.06 0.07 -0.85
N LEU A 92 -8.84 0.51 0.39
CA LEU A 92 -8.07 -0.24 1.37
C LEU A 92 -8.83 -1.48 1.90
N ALA A 93 -10.17 -1.47 1.90
CA ALA A 93 -10.96 -2.67 2.17
C ALA A 93 -10.79 -3.73 1.08
N GLU A 94 -10.68 -3.32 -0.19
CA GLU A 94 -10.35 -4.19 -1.31
C GLU A 94 -8.97 -4.85 -1.12
N GLU A 95 -7.98 -4.11 -0.62
CA GLU A 95 -6.66 -4.64 -0.29
C GLU A 95 -6.69 -5.69 0.85
N VAL A 96 -7.62 -5.55 1.82
CA VAL A 96 -7.84 -6.57 2.86
C VAL A 96 -8.35 -7.87 2.24
N GLU A 97 -9.19 -7.80 1.20
CA GLU A 97 -9.66 -8.99 0.47
C GLU A 97 -8.53 -9.66 -0.29
N HIS A 98 -7.69 -8.88 -0.97
CA HIS A 98 -6.62 -9.37 -1.85
C HIS A 98 -5.40 -9.95 -1.12
N ARG A 99 -5.20 -9.69 0.17
CA ARG A 99 -3.99 -10.00 0.95
C ARG A 99 -3.45 -11.42 0.86
N CYS A 100 -4.29 -12.39 0.43
CA CYS A 100 -3.88 -13.79 0.29
C CYS A 100 -3.45 -14.17 -1.13
N VAL A 101 -3.87 -13.41 -2.14
CA VAL A 101 -3.80 -13.84 -3.55
C VAL A 101 -2.37 -14.05 -4.02
N ALA A 102 -1.52 -13.03 -3.90
CA ALA A 102 -0.13 -13.17 -4.33
C ALA A 102 0.68 -14.05 -3.37
N TYR A 103 0.34 -14.07 -2.08
CA TYR A 103 1.00 -14.94 -1.11
C TYR A 103 0.80 -16.42 -1.43
N ASP A 104 -0.45 -16.84 -1.68
CA ASP A 104 -0.80 -18.22 -1.99
C ASP A 104 -0.15 -18.66 -3.32
N LEU A 105 -0.14 -17.76 -4.31
CA LEU A 105 0.56 -17.99 -5.57
C LEU A 105 2.07 -18.16 -5.35
N PHE A 106 2.68 -17.31 -4.52
CA PHE A 106 4.10 -17.39 -4.19
C PHE A 106 4.46 -18.69 -3.49
N GLU A 107 3.66 -19.11 -2.48
CA GLU A 107 3.83 -20.38 -1.80
C GLU A 107 3.68 -21.58 -2.76
N HIS A 108 2.71 -21.52 -3.65
CA HIS A 108 2.48 -22.57 -4.65
C HIS A 108 3.65 -22.72 -5.63
N LEU A 109 4.22 -21.60 -6.07
CA LEU A 109 5.32 -21.59 -7.04
C LEU A 109 6.65 -22.03 -6.40
N VAL A 110 6.89 -21.71 -5.14
CA VAL A 110 8.10 -22.13 -4.40
C VAL A 110 7.84 -23.47 -3.71
N LYS A 111 8.00 -24.55 -4.43
CA LYS A 111 7.69 -25.94 -3.99
C LYS A 111 8.38 -26.41 -2.70
N ASN A 112 9.45 -25.74 -2.28
CA ASN A 112 10.24 -26.09 -1.08
C ASN A 112 9.90 -25.14 0.07
N LYS A 113 9.31 -25.66 1.15
CA LYS A 113 8.91 -24.89 2.35
C LYS A 113 10.06 -24.08 2.97
N PHE A 114 11.25 -24.65 3.04
CA PHE A 114 12.41 -23.93 3.59
C PHE A 114 12.86 -22.79 2.64
N GLY A 115 12.91 -23.07 1.33
CA GLY A 115 13.19 -22.05 0.31
C GLY A 115 12.15 -20.94 0.30
N PHE A 116 10.87 -21.28 0.44
CA PHE A 116 9.80 -20.31 0.57
C PHE A 116 9.99 -19.40 1.80
N TYR A 117 10.28 -20.00 2.96
CA TYR A 117 10.54 -19.23 4.16
C TYR A 117 11.71 -18.25 3.97
N LEU A 118 12.86 -18.72 3.45
CA LEU A 118 14.02 -17.85 3.22
C LEU A 118 13.75 -16.75 2.20
N SER A 119 13.05 -17.06 1.11
CA SER A 119 12.68 -16.08 0.08
C SER A 119 11.81 -14.99 0.65
N ARG A 120 10.83 -15.32 1.50
CA ARG A 120 9.99 -14.37 2.21
C ARG A 120 10.81 -13.39 3.05
N GLN A 121 11.82 -13.90 3.79
CA GLN A 121 12.69 -13.06 4.62
C GLN A 121 13.50 -12.09 3.76
N ALA A 122 14.12 -12.60 2.69
CA ALA A 122 14.92 -11.79 1.77
C ALA A 122 14.07 -10.68 1.12
N ILE A 123 12.87 -11.01 0.68
CA ILE A 123 11.93 -10.05 0.08
C ILE A 123 11.53 -8.97 1.10
N MET A 124 11.19 -9.36 2.32
CA MET A 124 10.76 -8.41 3.34
C MET A 124 11.88 -7.44 3.75
N MET A 125 13.14 -7.89 3.75
CA MET A 125 14.29 -6.99 4.00
C MET A 125 14.40 -5.86 2.96
N VAL A 126 13.93 -6.09 1.74
CA VAL A 126 13.91 -5.09 0.66
C VAL A 126 12.63 -4.25 0.73
N ILE A 127 11.47 -4.92 0.88
CA ILE A 127 10.17 -4.26 0.74
C ILE A 127 9.83 -3.40 1.95
N PHE A 128 10.17 -3.79 3.18
CA PHE A 128 9.87 -2.96 4.34
C PHE A 128 10.48 -1.55 4.25
N PRO A 129 11.83 -1.38 4.07
CA PRO A 129 12.40 -0.05 3.96
C PRO A 129 11.90 0.71 2.72
N LEU A 130 11.67 0.02 1.59
CA LEU A 130 11.11 0.64 0.40
C LEU A 130 9.69 1.15 0.63
N PHE A 131 8.85 0.38 1.31
CA PHE A 131 7.49 0.75 1.62
C PHE A 131 7.43 1.98 2.54
N ILE A 132 8.26 2.02 3.59
CA ILE A 132 8.42 3.20 4.45
C ILE A 132 8.91 4.42 3.65
N TYR A 133 9.88 4.21 2.75
CA TYR A 133 10.37 5.27 1.88
C TYR A 133 9.24 5.85 1.00
N LEU A 134 8.46 4.99 0.33
CA LEU A 134 7.37 5.44 -0.54
C LEU A 134 6.28 6.18 0.25
N LEU A 135 5.88 5.66 1.41
CA LEU A 135 4.91 6.36 2.27
C LEU A 135 5.41 7.75 2.67
N ALA A 136 6.69 7.86 3.06
CA ALA A 136 7.27 9.13 3.45
C ALA A 136 7.46 10.08 2.24
N ASP A 137 7.78 9.57 1.05
CA ASP A 137 7.91 10.34 -0.18
C ASP A 137 6.57 10.93 -0.61
N PHE A 138 5.50 10.13 -0.60
CA PHE A 138 4.14 10.61 -0.86
C PHE A 138 3.69 11.65 0.18
N ALA A 139 3.85 11.37 1.47
CA ALA A 139 3.48 12.29 2.53
C ALA A 139 4.25 13.62 2.42
N ARG A 140 5.54 13.54 2.10
CA ARG A 140 6.38 14.74 1.91
C ARG A 140 5.95 15.53 0.66
N GLY A 141 5.64 14.84 -0.43
CA GLY A 141 5.15 15.47 -1.66
C GLY A 141 3.86 16.26 -1.44
N LEU A 142 2.90 15.69 -0.73
CA LEU A 142 1.67 16.39 -0.34
C LEU A 142 1.96 17.57 0.61
N ALA A 143 2.82 17.36 1.60
CA ALA A 143 3.20 18.38 2.57
C ALA A 143 3.89 19.61 1.93
N THR A 144 4.62 19.44 0.82
CA THR A 144 5.25 20.56 0.10
C THR A 144 4.23 21.52 -0.51
N GLN A 145 3.02 21.06 -0.74
CA GLN A 145 1.95 21.81 -1.39
C GLN A 145 1.03 22.51 -0.37
N ASP A 146 1.11 22.17 0.91
CA ASP A 146 0.43 22.84 2.02
C ASP A 146 1.19 24.10 2.44
N LEU A 147 1.11 25.14 1.60
CA LEU A 147 1.88 26.39 1.75
C LEU A 147 1.48 27.22 2.96
N GLU A 148 0.24 27.09 3.43
CA GLU A 148 -0.29 27.85 4.56
C GLU A 148 0.14 27.29 5.92
N ASN A 149 0.62 26.04 5.96
CA ASN A 149 1.02 25.36 7.17
C ASN A 149 2.52 25.55 7.47
N GLU A 150 2.85 26.61 8.23
CA GLU A 150 4.24 26.92 8.58
C GLU A 150 4.99 25.76 9.26
N LYS A 151 4.28 24.92 10.06
CA LYS A 151 4.89 23.78 10.72
C LYS A 151 5.32 22.73 9.69
N MET A 152 4.43 22.49 8.72
CA MET A 152 4.69 21.56 7.63
C MET A 152 5.82 22.06 6.74
N GLN A 153 5.84 23.35 6.41
CA GLN A 153 6.91 23.96 5.63
C GLN A 153 8.29 23.91 6.34
N LYS A 154 8.32 23.98 7.66
CA LYS A 154 9.55 23.75 8.43
C LYS A 154 9.97 22.28 8.41
N LEU A 155 9.02 21.36 8.47
CA LEU A 155 9.28 19.93 8.50
C LEU A 155 9.88 19.41 7.18
N ILE A 156 9.36 19.83 6.04
CA ILE A 156 9.86 19.40 4.72
C ILE A 156 11.27 19.90 4.41
N ARG A 157 11.73 20.97 5.06
CA ARG A 157 13.10 21.47 4.95
C ARG A 157 14.13 20.66 5.75
N GLN A 158 13.67 19.76 6.61
CA GLN A 158 14.52 18.88 7.39
C GLN A 158 15.03 17.69 6.56
N SER A 159 15.99 16.96 7.12
CA SER A 159 16.44 15.72 6.51
C SER A 159 15.28 14.71 6.39
N PHE A 160 15.37 13.80 5.42
CA PHE A 160 14.40 12.74 5.24
C PHE A 160 14.18 11.90 6.52
N PHE A 161 15.26 11.63 7.24
CA PHE A 161 15.19 10.90 8.51
C PHE A 161 14.40 11.66 9.58
N ASN A 162 14.63 12.96 9.73
CA ASN A 162 13.85 13.78 10.66
C ASN A 162 12.38 13.87 10.27
N PHE A 163 12.09 13.89 8.96
CA PHE A 163 10.72 13.83 8.46
C PHE A 163 10.03 12.53 8.91
N ILE A 164 10.70 11.38 8.77
CA ILE A 164 10.18 10.08 9.25
C ILE A 164 9.91 10.08 10.76
N LEU A 165 10.80 10.68 11.57
CA LEU A 165 10.60 10.76 13.02
C LEU A 165 9.38 11.63 13.39
N GLU A 166 9.19 12.76 12.71
CA GLU A 166 8.01 13.60 12.93
C GLU A 166 6.72 12.96 12.38
N PHE A 167 6.81 12.20 11.29
CA PHE A 167 5.70 11.38 10.80
C PHE A 167 5.24 10.38 11.88
N GLU A 168 6.17 9.60 12.45
CA GLU A 168 5.87 8.65 13.54
C GLU A 168 5.25 9.34 14.76
N LYS A 169 5.79 10.50 15.13
CA LYS A 169 5.25 11.30 16.24
C LYS A 169 3.83 11.79 15.95
N THR A 170 3.57 12.31 14.75
CA THR A 170 2.25 12.75 14.32
C THR A 170 1.27 11.59 14.29
N ALA A 171 1.65 10.46 13.70
CA ALA A 171 0.84 9.24 13.67
C ALA A 171 0.46 8.77 15.09
N THR A 172 1.41 8.83 16.03
CA THR A 172 1.18 8.44 17.43
C THR A 172 0.24 9.41 18.16
N GLN A 173 0.28 10.70 17.81
CA GLN A 173 -0.52 11.73 18.50
C GLN A 173 -1.94 11.87 17.95
N THR A 174 -2.12 11.65 16.66
CA THR A 174 -3.39 11.97 15.97
C THR A 174 -4.21 10.73 15.63
N ASP A 175 -3.59 9.55 15.58
CA ASP A 175 -4.22 8.30 15.09
C ASP A 175 -4.85 8.44 13.69
N HIS A 176 -4.37 9.40 12.88
CA HIS A 176 -4.81 9.58 11.49
C HIS A 176 -4.02 8.74 10.49
N LEU A 177 -2.89 8.21 10.91
CA LEU A 177 -1.97 7.42 10.10
C LEU A 177 -1.49 6.21 10.90
N PRO A 178 -1.25 5.06 10.27
CA PRO A 178 -0.62 3.94 10.94
C PRO A 178 0.81 4.30 11.32
N THR A 179 1.21 4.00 12.55
CA THR A 179 2.58 4.24 13.02
C THR A 179 3.57 3.30 12.32
N ILE A 180 4.82 3.71 12.18
CA ILE A 180 5.90 2.83 11.70
C ILE A 180 6.06 1.63 12.62
N LYS A 181 5.84 1.82 13.94
CA LYS A 181 5.80 0.72 14.92
C LYS A 181 4.71 -0.31 14.59
N TYR A 182 3.54 0.13 14.12
CA TYR A 182 2.46 -0.77 13.70
C TYR A 182 2.89 -1.60 12.48
N LEU A 183 3.47 -0.96 11.46
CA LEU A 183 4.00 -1.62 10.27
C LEU A 183 5.18 -2.55 10.60
N TRP A 184 6.02 -2.17 11.56
CA TRP A 184 7.09 -3.05 12.05
C TRP A 184 6.55 -4.31 12.72
N LYS A 185 5.48 -4.21 13.49
CA LYS A 185 4.79 -5.39 14.04
C LYS A 185 4.23 -6.29 12.93
N ALA A 186 3.68 -5.74 11.86
CA ALA A 186 3.25 -6.51 10.69
C ALA A 186 4.44 -7.25 10.04
N THR A 187 5.58 -6.57 9.90
CA THR A 187 6.82 -7.19 9.44
C THR A 187 7.25 -8.36 10.34
N LEU A 188 7.19 -8.21 11.66
CA LEU A 188 7.51 -9.30 12.60
C LEU A 188 6.55 -10.49 12.48
N ARG A 189 5.27 -10.25 12.19
CA ARG A 189 4.34 -11.34 11.88
C ARG A 189 4.72 -12.05 10.59
N TRP A 190 4.99 -11.29 9.51
CA TRP A 190 5.43 -11.86 8.23
C TRP A 190 6.67 -12.74 8.36
N VAL A 191 7.67 -12.35 9.14
CA VAL A 191 8.89 -13.17 9.32
C VAL A 191 8.67 -14.40 10.19
N SER A 192 7.52 -14.53 10.85
CA SER A 192 7.19 -15.72 11.64
C SER A 192 7.06 -16.97 10.76
N PRO A 193 7.61 -18.12 11.16
CA PRO A 193 7.36 -19.39 10.46
C PRO A 193 5.89 -19.81 10.42
N LYS A 194 5.06 -19.27 11.33
CA LYS A 194 3.63 -19.56 11.44
C LYS A 194 2.75 -18.51 10.76
N PHE A 195 3.35 -17.61 9.99
CA PHE A 195 2.61 -16.55 9.32
C PHE A 195 1.56 -17.12 8.37
N ASN A 196 0.35 -16.57 8.47
CA ASN A 196 -0.74 -16.85 7.54
C ASN A 196 -1.41 -15.50 7.19
N PRO A 197 -1.48 -15.10 5.93
CA PRO A 197 -2.09 -13.82 5.54
C PRO A 197 -3.58 -13.72 5.88
N VAL A 198 -4.28 -14.85 6.04
CA VAL A 198 -5.69 -14.86 6.47
C VAL A 198 -5.86 -14.16 7.83
N ASP A 199 -4.88 -14.30 8.72
CA ASP A 199 -4.92 -13.74 10.08
C ASP A 199 -4.62 -12.22 10.13
N GLU A 200 -4.25 -11.61 9.00
CA GLU A 200 -3.82 -10.19 8.94
C GLU A 200 -4.98 -9.20 8.72
N GLY A 201 -6.22 -9.67 8.60
CA GLY A 201 -7.37 -8.79 8.42
C GLY A 201 -8.70 -9.55 8.46
N ASN A 202 -9.79 -8.80 8.48
CA ASN A 202 -11.14 -9.31 8.54
C ASN A 202 -11.87 -9.09 7.19
N THR A 203 -11.93 -10.15 6.37
CA THR A 203 -12.59 -10.11 5.06
C THR A 203 -14.08 -9.79 5.17
N GLU A 204 -14.79 -10.30 6.20
CA GLU A 204 -16.23 -10.02 6.36
C GLU A 204 -16.46 -8.52 6.63
N GLN A 205 -15.62 -7.90 7.47
CA GLN A 205 -15.67 -6.47 7.74
C GLN A 205 -15.38 -5.65 6.46
N ALA A 206 -14.37 -6.05 5.68
CA ALA A 206 -14.02 -5.39 4.43
C ALA A 206 -15.18 -5.45 3.41
N LEU A 207 -15.74 -6.65 3.18
CA LEU A 207 -16.88 -6.86 2.28
C LEU A 207 -18.12 -6.09 2.76
N ALA A 208 -18.40 -6.09 4.07
CA ALA A 208 -19.53 -5.35 4.64
C ALA A 208 -19.36 -3.84 4.43
N TYR A 209 -18.14 -3.30 4.57
CA TYR A 209 -17.87 -1.90 4.29
C TYR A 209 -18.06 -1.58 2.80
N MET A 210 -17.46 -2.36 1.91
CA MET A 210 -17.57 -2.16 0.47
C MET A 210 -19.03 -2.16 -0.01
N ALA A 211 -19.84 -3.09 0.49
CA ALA A 211 -21.27 -3.16 0.15
C ALA A 211 -22.09 -1.96 0.66
N GLN A 212 -21.62 -1.22 1.65
CA GLN A 212 -22.31 -0.07 2.25
C GLN A 212 -21.76 1.28 1.81
N SER A 213 -20.61 1.29 1.13
CA SER A 213 -19.93 2.51 0.69
C SER A 213 -20.87 3.41 -0.11
N PRO A 214 -20.95 4.70 0.20
CA PRO A 214 -21.70 5.69 -0.57
C PRO A 214 -21.29 5.76 -2.03
N ALA A 215 -20.00 5.61 -2.33
CA ALA A 215 -19.49 5.62 -3.71
C ALA A 215 -20.06 4.46 -4.52
N VAL A 216 -20.07 3.24 -3.99
CA VAL A 216 -20.65 2.07 -4.67
C VAL A 216 -22.13 2.27 -4.94
N LYS A 217 -22.90 2.71 -3.96
CA LYS A 217 -24.33 2.98 -4.12
C LYS A 217 -24.62 4.05 -5.17
N PHE A 218 -23.77 5.06 -5.27
CA PHE A 218 -23.90 6.10 -6.29
C PHE A 218 -23.69 5.52 -7.70
N PHE A 219 -22.66 4.70 -7.92
CA PHE A 219 -22.39 4.07 -9.22
C PHE A 219 -23.45 3.04 -9.60
N GLU A 220 -23.94 2.24 -8.67
CA GLU A 220 -25.04 1.30 -8.92
C GLU A 220 -26.32 2.01 -9.37
N GLN A 221 -26.65 3.15 -8.76
CA GLN A 221 -27.80 3.95 -9.17
C GLN A 221 -27.65 4.55 -10.57
N GLN A 222 -26.44 4.94 -10.98
CA GLN A 222 -26.16 5.43 -12.33
C GLN A 222 -26.29 4.32 -13.37
N ASP A 223 -25.75 3.13 -13.08
CA ASP A 223 -25.82 1.98 -13.98
C ASP A 223 -27.27 1.51 -14.20
N HIS A 224 -28.10 1.54 -13.14
CA HIS A 224 -29.54 1.28 -13.26
C HIS A 224 -30.26 2.32 -14.13
N ARG A 225 -29.90 3.60 -14.03
CA ARG A 225 -30.50 4.66 -14.87
C ARG A 225 -30.12 4.52 -16.35
N SER A 226 -28.89 4.12 -16.62
CA SER A 226 -28.40 3.94 -18.01
C SER A 226 -28.99 2.70 -18.69
N LYS A 227 -29.45 1.69 -17.94
CA LYS A 227 -30.08 0.48 -18.47
C LYS A 227 -31.61 0.61 -18.66
N VAL A 228 -32.21 1.65 -18.12
CA VAL A 228 -33.66 1.92 -18.20
C VAL A 228 -34.00 3.05 -19.21
N SER A 229 -33.00 3.76 -19.70
CA SER A 229 -33.08 4.75 -20.77
C SER A 229 -32.77 4.13 -22.13
#